data_7d768ee1485411ecbe3fdd466084d17b
#
_entry.id   7d768ee1485411ecbe3fdd466084d17b
#
_cell.length_a   1.000
_cell.length_b   1.000
_cell.length_c   1.000
_cell.angle_alpha   90.00
_cell.angle_beta   90.00
_cell.angle_gamma   90.00
#
_symmetry.space_group_name_H-M   'P 1'
#
loop_
_entity.id
_entity.type
_entity.pdbx_description
1 polymer ?
#
loop_
_entity_poly.entity_id
_entity_poly.type
_entity_poly.pdbx_seq_one_letter_code
_entity_poly.pdbx_strand_id
1 'polypeptide(L)'
;MEIRLEQEKDYREVENLTREAFWNVYRPGCVEHYVLNQYRNNADFIPELSLVMIEEGKIIGHVMYSKASLTLDDGTEFPAWTFGPISIHPDYKRKGYGLKLLNYSIAKAREMGIGMLCMEGNIDFYKHAGFVVASTLGLHYHGEPKDAEVPYFLAQELTPGYLDGIEGTYHTPRGYFVADEHPDDFEAYDATFPERVKAVLDGQLF
;
A
#
# COMPACT_ATOMS: atom_id res chain seq x y z
N MET A 1 -14.50 -15.67 9.84
CA MET A 1 -13.71 -14.63 9.18
C MET A 1 -14.61 -13.79 8.31
N GLU A 2 -14.51 -12.46 8.43
CA GLU A 2 -15.28 -11.44 7.71
C GLU A 2 -14.31 -10.42 7.11
N ILE A 3 -14.62 -9.88 5.93
CA ILE A 3 -13.95 -8.70 5.36
C ILE A 3 -15.04 -7.66 5.09
N ARG A 4 -14.87 -6.46 5.63
CA ARG A 4 -15.82 -5.36 5.47
C ARG A 4 -15.10 -4.02 5.33
N LEU A 5 -15.84 -2.98 4.99
CA LEU A 5 -15.33 -1.61 5.03
C LEU A 5 -14.88 -1.23 6.44
N GLU A 6 -13.78 -0.51 6.50
CA GLU A 6 -13.32 0.17 7.71
C GLU A 6 -14.36 1.20 8.14
N GLN A 7 -14.54 1.35 9.44
CA GLN A 7 -15.43 2.33 10.06
C GLN A 7 -14.61 3.22 11.00
N GLU A 8 -15.08 4.41 11.28
CA GLU A 8 -14.39 5.36 12.15
C GLU A 8 -14.02 4.76 13.52
N LYS A 9 -14.90 3.93 14.10
CA LYS A 9 -14.63 3.22 15.35
C LYS A 9 -13.44 2.23 15.28
N ASP A 10 -13.07 1.80 14.08
CA ASP A 10 -11.98 0.84 13.86
C ASP A 10 -10.61 1.54 13.74
N TYR A 11 -10.59 2.86 13.50
CA TYR A 11 -9.39 3.61 13.11
C TYR A 11 -8.22 3.36 14.05
N ARG A 12 -8.44 3.48 15.34
CA ARG A 12 -7.35 3.31 16.32
C ARG A 12 -6.85 1.87 16.41
N GLU A 13 -7.73 0.89 16.29
CA GLU A 13 -7.36 -0.53 16.26
C GLU A 13 -6.56 -0.86 14.99
N VAL A 14 -6.95 -0.32 13.84
CA VAL A 14 -6.27 -0.47 12.56
C VAL A 14 -4.89 0.21 12.57
N GLU A 15 -4.76 1.39 13.18
CA GLU A 15 -3.48 2.08 13.36
C GLU A 15 -2.52 1.25 14.25
N ASN A 16 -3.02 0.70 15.35
CA ASN A 16 -2.24 -0.21 16.20
C ASN A 16 -1.79 -1.47 15.43
N LEU A 17 -2.73 -2.10 14.71
CA LEU A 17 -2.45 -3.26 13.86
C LEU A 17 -1.35 -2.96 12.85
N THR A 18 -1.46 -1.83 12.15
CA THR A 18 -0.49 -1.41 11.14
C THR A 18 0.87 -1.15 11.78
N ARG A 19 0.89 -0.43 12.91
CA ARG A 19 2.12 -0.18 13.66
C ARG A 19 2.80 -1.48 14.10
N GLU A 20 2.05 -2.46 14.62
CA GLU A 20 2.61 -3.75 14.99
C GLU A 20 3.11 -4.57 13.80
N ALA A 21 2.39 -4.53 12.68
CA ALA A 21 2.73 -5.27 11.47
C ALA A 21 4.04 -4.80 10.83
N PHE A 22 4.31 -3.48 10.90
CA PHE A 22 5.45 -2.83 10.25
C PHE A 22 6.59 -2.45 11.18
N TRP A 23 6.44 -2.62 12.51
CA TRP A 23 7.45 -2.20 13.47
C TRP A 23 8.81 -2.87 13.22
N ASN A 24 9.85 -2.04 12.98
CA ASN A 24 11.21 -2.46 12.64
C ASN A 24 11.31 -3.32 11.36
N VAL A 25 10.36 -3.24 10.43
CA VAL A 25 10.41 -4.01 9.18
C VAL A 25 11.27 -3.30 8.15
N TYR A 26 10.94 -2.07 7.77
CA TYR A 26 11.65 -1.33 6.71
C TYR A 26 12.61 -0.28 7.25
N ARG A 27 12.38 0.19 8.47
CA ARG A 27 13.20 1.17 9.19
C ARG A 27 13.09 0.93 10.69
N PRO A 28 13.97 1.52 11.53
CA PRO A 28 13.76 1.54 12.98
C PRO A 28 12.43 2.22 13.34
N GLY A 29 11.54 1.50 14.02
CA GLY A 29 10.15 1.91 14.19
C GLY A 29 9.33 1.64 12.92
N CYS A 30 8.36 2.48 12.63
CA CYS A 30 7.58 2.49 11.39
C CYS A 30 6.82 3.82 11.22
N VAL A 31 6.40 4.15 10.00
CA VAL A 31 5.62 5.36 9.69
C VAL A 31 4.24 5.02 9.13
N GLU A 32 4.00 3.79 8.75
CA GLU A 32 2.84 3.34 7.98
C GLU A 32 1.52 3.60 8.70
N HIS A 33 1.48 3.54 10.02
CA HIS A 33 0.29 3.86 10.81
C HIS A 33 -0.04 5.36 10.80
N TYR A 34 0.96 6.22 10.68
CA TYR A 34 0.76 7.66 10.50
C TYR A 34 0.32 8.00 9.07
N VAL A 35 0.97 7.40 8.08
CA VAL A 35 0.54 7.50 6.68
C VAL A 35 -0.94 7.14 6.54
N LEU A 36 -1.36 6.00 7.10
CA LEU A 36 -2.75 5.56 7.09
C LEU A 36 -3.68 6.58 7.77
N ASN A 37 -3.31 7.11 8.94
CA ASN A 37 -4.10 8.12 9.65
C ASN A 37 -4.30 9.38 8.79
N GLN A 38 -3.23 9.87 8.16
CA GLN A 38 -3.28 11.09 7.33
C GLN A 38 -4.04 10.87 6.01
N TYR A 39 -3.92 9.67 5.41
CA TYR A 39 -4.61 9.36 4.15
C TYR A 39 -6.12 9.41 4.25
N ARG A 40 -6.72 9.12 5.39
CA ARG A 40 -8.18 9.19 5.57
C ARG A 40 -8.77 10.59 5.31
N ASN A 41 -7.94 11.63 5.38
CA ASN A 41 -8.30 13.01 5.06
C ASN A 41 -7.74 13.48 3.70
N ASN A 42 -7.08 12.61 2.94
CA ASN A 42 -6.50 12.94 1.65
C ASN A 42 -7.54 12.81 0.54
N ALA A 43 -7.51 13.70 -0.46
CA ALA A 43 -8.43 13.68 -1.61
C ALA A 43 -8.24 12.45 -2.52
N ASP A 44 -7.09 11.79 -2.43
CA ASP A 44 -6.78 10.60 -3.22
C ASP A 44 -7.16 9.30 -2.51
N PHE A 45 -7.60 9.37 -1.25
CA PHE A 45 -8.07 8.20 -0.51
C PHE A 45 -9.32 7.60 -1.14
N ILE A 46 -9.42 6.26 -1.15
CA ILE A 46 -10.56 5.52 -1.68
C ILE A 46 -11.23 4.77 -0.53
N PRO A 47 -12.19 5.39 0.17
CA PRO A 47 -12.82 4.81 1.35
C PRO A 47 -13.55 3.49 1.05
N GLU A 48 -14.04 3.29 -0.19
CA GLU A 48 -14.69 2.06 -0.63
C GLU A 48 -13.73 0.86 -0.71
N LEU A 49 -12.42 1.11 -0.66
CA LEU A 49 -11.35 0.11 -0.66
C LEU A 49 -10.50 0.17 0.62
N SER A 50 -10.95 0.87 1.65
CA SER A 50 -10.39 0.74 3.00
C SER A 50 -11.10 -0.42 3.70
N LEU A 51 -10.41 -1.57 3.81
CA LEU A 51 -11.02 -2.84 4.21
C LEU A 51 -10.33 -3.41 5.45
N VAL A 52 -11.14 -3.87 6.40
CA VAL A 52 -10.68 -4.64 7.56
C VAL A 52 -11.03 -6.12 7.41
N MET A 53 -10.11 -6.97 7.85
CA MET A 53 -10.34 -8.41 7.99
C MET A 53 -10.50 -8.76 9.46
N ILE A 54 -11.58 -9.46 9.80
CA ILE A 54 -11.98 -9.79 11.16
C ILE A 54 -12.01 -11.31 11.34
N GLU A 55 -11.40 -11.77 12.41
CA GLU A 55 -11.45 -13.16 12.84
C GLU A 55 -11.76 -13.21 14.34
N GLU A 56 -12.76 -14.01 14.73
CA GLU A 56 -13.20 -14.13 16.12
C GLU A 56 -13.46 -12.78 16.83
N GLY A 57 -14.03 -11.83 16.08
CA GLY A 57 -14.38 -10.49 16.58
C GLY A 57 -13.19 -9.51 16.70
N LYS A 58 -11.99 -9.88 16.29
CA LYS A 58 -10.78 -9.03 16.29
C LYS A 58 -10.40 -8.61 14.88
N ILE A 59 -9.94 -7.39 14.70
CA ILE A 59 -9.35 -6.95 13.43
C ILE A 59 -7.95 -7.54 13.34
N ILE A 60 -7.73 -8.39 12.33
CA ILE A 60 -6.46 -9.09 12.09
C ILE A 60 -5.75 -8.65 10.82
N GLY A 61 -6.40 -7.84 9.99
CA GLY A 61 -5.83 -7.32 8.76
C GLY A 61 -6.52 -6.05 8.30
N HIS A 62 -5.79 -5.26 7.54
CA HIS A 62 -6.26 -4.03 6.92
C HIS A 62 -5.55 -3.79 5.60
N VAL A 63 -6.22 -3.15 4.66
CA VAL A 63 -5.66 -2.59 3.42
C VAL A 63 -6.38 -1.30 3.08
N MET A 64 -5.64 -0.29 2.62
CA MET A 64 -6.20 0.92 2.02
C MET A 64 -5.71 1.12 0.60
N TYR A 65 -6.49 1.85 -0.19
CA TYR A 65 -6.19 2.22 -1.56
C TYR A 65 -6.19 3.74 -1.73
N SER A 66 -5.39 4.20 -2.68
CA SER A 66 -5.38 5.60 -3.11
C SER A 66 -5.27 5.73 -4.63
N LYS A 67 -5.72 6.88 -5.14
CA LYS A 67 -5.46 7.26 -6.51
C LYS A 67 -3.97 7.51 -6.71
N ALA A 68 -3.50 7.22 -7.90
CA ALA A 68 -2.16 7.48 -8.39
C ALA A 68 -2.24 7.83 -9.89
N SER A 69 -1.13 8.13 -10.50
CA SER A 69 -1.03 8.36 -11.94
C SER A 69 0.29 7.86 -12.50
N LEU A 70 0.30 7.68 -13.81
CA LEU A 70 1.51 7.56 -14.60
C LEU A 70 1.66 8.86 -15.41
N THR A 71 2.84 9.46 -15.40
CA THR A 71 3.16 10.57 -16.30
C THR A 71 3.64 9.99 -17.63
N LEU A 72 2.91 10.25 -18.72
CA LEU A 72 3.26 9.81 -20.06
C LEU A 72 4.36 10.71 -20.66
N ASP A 73 4.95 10.30 -21.78
CA ASP A 73 6.05 11.04 -22.43
C ASP A 73 5.66 12.44 -22.93
N ASP A 74 4.39 12.66 -23.22
CA ASP A 74 3.85 13.98 -23.59
C ASP A 74 3.51 14.86 -22.38
N GLY A 75 3.73 14.37 -21.16
CA GLY A 75 3.45 15.04 -19.90
C GLY A 75 2.00 14.92 -19.42
N THR A 76 1.17 14.14 -20.11
CA THR A 76 -0.21 13.89 -19.65
C THR A 76 -0.22 12.85 -18.51
N GLU A 77 -1.21 12.99 -17.61
CA GLU A 77 -1.42 12.05 -16.52
C GLU A 77 -2.39 10.95 -16.93
N PHE A 78 -1.96 9.70 -16.83
CA PHE A 78 -2.78 8.53 -17.06
C PHE A 78 -3.22 7.92 -15.72
N PRO A 79 -4.52 7.65 -15.52
CA PRO A 79 -5.03 7.16 -14.24
C PRO A 79 -4.43 5.81 -13.86
N ALA A 80 -3.87 5.76 -12.65
CA ALA A 80 -3.43 4.55 -11.99
C ALA A 80 -3.93 4.57 -10.54
N TRP A 81 -3.79 3.46 -9.86
CA TRP A 81 -4.12 3.33 -8.45
C TRP A 81 -3.02 2.56 -7.74
N THR A 82 -2.89 2.84 -6.46
CA THR A 82 -1.98 2.11 -5.58
C THR A 82 -2.71 1.65 -4.33
N PHE A 83 -2.12 0.75 -3.59
CA PHE A 83 -2.57 0.36 -2.27
C PHE A 83 -1.40 0.20 -1.32
N GLY A 84 -1.65 0.47 -0.07
CA GLY A 84 -0.71 0.36 1.03
C GLY A 84 -0.99 1.43 2.08
N PRO A 85 -0.67 1.12 3.34
CA PRO A 85 -0.16 -0.17 3.80
C PRO A 85 -1.21 -1.29 3.72
N ILE A 86 -0.73 -2.53 3.48
CA ILE A 86 -1.49 -3.75 3.73
C ILE A 86 -0.90 -4.45 4.94
N SER A 87 -1.70 -4.65 5.98
CA SER A 87 -1.27 -5.14 7.29
C SER A 87 -1.95 -6.45 7.65
N ILE A 88 -1.19 -7.37 8.23
CA ILE A 88 -1.71 -8.56 8.92
C ILE A 88 -1.06 -8.61 10.30
N HIS A 89 -1.89 -8.78 11.32
CA HIS A 89 -1.41 -8.89 12.71
C HIS A 89 -0.32 -9.98 12.81
N PRO A 90 0.78 -9.74 13.54
CA PRO A 90 1.92 -10.67 13.62
C PRO A 90 1.54 -12.12 13.91
N ASP A 91 0.61 -12.37 14.82
CA ASP A 91 0.15 -13.71 15.22
C ASP A 91 -0.62 -14.45 14.09
N TYR A 92 -1.04 -13.72 13.06
CA TYR A 92 -1.81 -14.25 11.92
C TYR A 92 -1.00 -14.29 10.63
N LYS A 93 0.27 -13.83 10.64
CA LYS A 93 1.17 -13.89 9.48
C LYS A 93 1.41 -15.33 9.03
N ARG A 94 1.73 -15.51 7.73
CA ARG A 94 2.05 -16.81 7.10
C ARG A 94 0.95 -17.88 7.16
N LYS A 95 -0.31 -17.46 7.36
CA LYS A 95 -1.49 -18.34 7.35
C LYS A 95 -2.42 -18.09 6.16
N GLY A 96 -1.94 -17.35 5.13
CA GLY A 96 -2.70 -17.05 3.91
C GLY A 96 -3.65 -15.84 4.01
N TYR A 97 -3.81 -15.23 5.19
CA TYR A 97 -4.73 -14.11 5.38
C TYR A 97 -4.38 -12.88 4.52
N GLY A 98 -3.08 -12.56 4.38
CA GLY A 98 -2.65 -11.44 3.55
C GLY A 98 -3.06 -11.60 2.08
N LEU A 99 -2.81 -12.77 1.49
CA LEU A 99 -3.22 -13.04 0.11
C LEU A 99 -4.74 -13.04 -0.05
N LYS A 100 -5.47 -13.54 0.95
CA LYS A 100 -6.93 -13.54 0.93
C LYS A 100 -7.51 -12.13 0.99
N LEU A 101 -6.98 -11.26 1.86
CA LEU A 101 -7.38 -9.85 1.95
C LEU A 101 -7.07 -9.12 0.65
N LEU A 102 -5.85 -9.31 0.12
CA LEU A 102 -5.41 -8.70 -1.13
C LEU A 102 -6.30 -9.12 -2.32
N ASN A 103 -6.54 -10.42 -2.49
CA ASN A 103 -7.39 -10.90 -3.59
C ASN A 103 -8.83 -10.40 -3.49
N TYR A 104 -9.38 -10.29 -2.27
CA TYR A 104 -10.71 -9.72 -2.05
C TYR A 104 -10.74 -8.23 -2.44
N SER A 105 -9.75 -7.45 -2.01
CA SER A 105 -9.66 -6.02 -2.33
C SER A 105 -9.46 -5.77 -3.83
N ILE A 106 -8.63 -6.57 -4.51
CA ILE A 106 -8.45 -6.50 -5.97
C ILE A 106 -9.77 -6.80 -6.71
N ALA A 107 -10.53 -7.81 -6.25
CA ALA A 107 -11.84 -8.10 -6.85
C ALA A 107 -12.79 -6.90 -6.72
N LYS A 108 -12.81 -6.24 -5.55
CA LYS A 108 -13.58 -5.01 -5.34
C LYS A 108 -13.09 -3.85 -6.22
N ALA A 109 -11.79 -3.68 -6.37
CA ALA A 109 -11.22 -2.68 -7.27
C ALA A 109 -11.66 -2.89 -8.73
N ARG A 110 -11.69 -4.14 -9.20
CA ARG A 110 -12.23 -4.48 -10.53
C ARG A 110 -13.72 -4.16 -10.67
N GLU A 111 -14.54 -4.47 -9.67
CA GLU A 111 -15.97 -4.14 -9.64
C GLU A 111 -16.20 -2.62 -9.73
N MET A 112 -15.29 -1.81 -9.20
CA MET A 112 -15.31 -0.35 -9.27
C MET A 112 -14.79 0.21 -10.61
N GLY A 113 -14.31 -0.63 -11.52
CA GLY A 113 -13.78 -0.20 -12.81
C GLY A 113 -12.35 0.34 -12.75
N ILE A 114 -11.60 0.03 -11.71
CA ILE A 114 -10.18 0.37 -11.62
C ILE A 114 -9.41 -0.41 -12.70
N GLY A 115 -8.69 0.31 -13.56
CA GLY A 115 -8.04 -0.28 -14.73
C GLY A 115 -6.73 -0.98 -14.42
N MET A 116 -5.96 -0.46 -13.47
CA MET A 116 -4.65 -0.99 -13.10
C MET A 116 -4.28 -0.66 -11.65
N LEU A 117 -3.33 -1.42 -11.12
CA LEU A 117 -2.66 -1.13 -9.85
C LEU A 117 -1.16 -1.07 -10.05
N CYS A 118 -0.52 -0.08 -9.43
CA CYS A 118 0.93 0.01 -9.22
C CYS A 118 1.23 -0.02 -7.72
N MET A 119 2.37 -0.59 -7.34
CA MET A 119 2.79 -0.57 -5.95
C MET A 119 4.26 -0.96 -5.80
N GLU A 120 4.82 -0.70 -4.63
CA GLU A 120 6.17 -1.10 -4.26
C GLU A 120 6.10 -2.29 -3.29
N GLY A 121 6.79 -3.37 -3.61
CA GLY A 121 6.76 -4.54 -2.74
C GLY A 121 7.58 -5.73 -3.23
N ASN A 122 7.51 -6.80 -2.48
CA ASN A 122 8.24 -8.03 -2.79
C ASN A 122 7.45 -8.90 -3.78
N ILE A 123 7.98 -9.04 -5.00
CA ILE A 123 7.37 -9.84 -6.07
C ILE A 123 7.08 -11.30 -5.63
N ASP A 124 7.90 -11.86 -4.72
CA ASP A 124 7.68 -13.24 -4.26
C ASP A 124 6.36 -13.44 -3.52
N PHE A 125 5.81 -12.38 -2.92
CA PHE A 125 4.46 -12.40 -2.36
C PHE A 125 3.41 -11.99 -3.40
N TYR A 126 3.61 -10.86 -4.08
CA TYR A 126 2.57 -10.24 -4.90
C TYR A 126 2.30 -10.96 -6.23
N LYS A 127 3.27 -11.74 -6.76
CA LYS A 127 3.02 -12.62 -7.92
C LYS A 127 1.87 -13.60 -7.72
N HIS A 128 1.60 -14.03 -6.48
CA HIS A 128 0.48 -14.90 -6.15
C HIS A 128 -0.90 -14.23 -6.26
N ALA A 129 -0.93 -12.90 -6.33
CA ALA A 129 -2.12 -12.10 -6.59
C ALA A 129 -2.18 -11.57 -8.03
N GLY A 130 -1.23 -11.95 -8.89
CA GLY A 130 -1.19 -11.60 -10.31
C GLY A 130 -0.38 -10.36 -10.66
N PHE A 131 0.42 -9.84 -9.73
CA PHE A 131 1.36 -8.76 -10.02
C PHE A 131 2.59 -9.27 -10.77
N VAL A 132 3.12 -8.41 -11.61
CA VAL A 132 4.40 -8.59 -12.32
C VAL A 132 5.31 -7.40 -12.07
N VAL A 133 6.60 -7.52 -12.37
CA VAL A 133 7.51 -6.37 -12.39
C VAL A 133 7.02 -5.40 -13.45
N ALA A 134 6.81 -4.14 -13.07
CA ALA A 134 6.08 -3.15 -13.88
C ALA A 134 6.76 -2.82 -15.22
N SER A 135 8.09 -2.96 -15.30
CA SER A 135 8.83 -2.80 -16.56
C SER A 135 8.41 -3.80 -17.65
N THR A 136 7.88 -4.98 -17.28
CA THR A 136 7.34 -5.95 -18.23
C THR A 136 6.04 -5.49 -18.91
N LEU A 137 5.42 -4.44 -18.38
CA LEU A 137 4.23 -3.80 -18.92
C LEU A 137 4.52 -2.40 -19.52
N GLY A 138 5.80 -2.05 -19.75
CA GLY A 138 6.19 -0.74 -20.29
C GLY A 138 6.12 0.40 -19.28
N LEU A 139 6.08 0.10 -17.99
CA LEU A 139 5.99 1.11 -16.94
C LEU A 139 7.34 1.35 -16.26
N HIS A 140 7.64 2.60 -15.99
CA HIS A 140 8.91 3.06 -15.42
C HIS A 140 8.72 3.60 -14.01
N TYR A 141 9.76 3.53 -13.20
CA TYR A 141 9.77 4.08 -11.85
C TYR A 141 10.49 5.42 -11.82
N HIS A 142 9.93 6.42 -11.16
CA HIS A 142 10.54 7.74 -11.05
C HIS A 142 11.94 7.68 -10.44
N GLY A 143 12.87 8.43 -11.05
CA GLY A 143 14.26 8.50 -10.58
C GLY A 143 15.16 7.38 -11.10
N GLU A 144 14.60 6.36 -11.74
CA GLU A 144 15.36 5.28 -12.36
C GLU A 144 15.44 5.46 -13.89
N PRO A 145 16.48 4.94 -14.55
CA PRO A 145 16.52 4.90 -16.01
C PRO A 145 15.31 4.16 -16.59
N LYS A 146 14.78 4.61 -17.74
CA LYS A 146 13.61 3.99 -18.38
C LYS A 146 13.78 2.51 -18.74
N ASP A 147 15.00 2.09 -19.02
CA ASP A 147 15.36 0.71 -19.33
C ASP A 147 15.75 -0.12 -18.09
N ALA A 148 15.69 0.47 -16.90
CA ALA A 148 15.99 -0.24 -15.67
C ALA A 148 14.86 -1.18 -15.28
N GLU A 149 15.22 -2.41 -14.92
CA GLU A 149 14.33 -3.29 -14.18
C GLU A 149 14.37 -2.90 -12.70
N VAL A 150 13.21 -2.48 -12.16
CA VAL A 150 13.04 -2.12 -10.75
C VAL A 150 12.25 -3.23 -10.06
N PRO A 151 12.92 -4.22 -9.42
CA PRO A 151 12.29 -5.46 -8.98
C PRO A 151 11.20 -5.29 -7.93
N TYR A 152 11.22 -4.17 -7.21
CA TYR A 152 10.21 -3.84 -6.20
C TYR A 152 9.05 -3.01 -6.75
N PHE A 153 9.16 -2.45 -7.94
CA PHE A 153 8.06 -1.74 -8.59
C PHE A 153 7.20 -2.73 -9.37
N LEU A 154 5.98 -2.92 -8.90
CA LEU A 154 5.06 -3.95 -9.36
C LEU A 154 3.79 -3.33 -9.92
N ALA A 155 3.23 -3.97 -10.95
CA ALA A 155 1.96 -3.54 -11.51
C ALA A 155 1.07 -4.74 -11.83
N GLN A 156 -0.23 -4.48 -11.91
CA GLN A 156 -1.24 -5.42 -12.39
C GLN A 156 -2.28 -4.69 -13.21
N GLU A 157 -2.47 -5.09 -14.45
CA GLU A 157 -3.63 -4.68 -15.23
C GLU A 157 -4.88 -5.37 -14.70
N LEU A 158 -5.90 -4.61 -14.36
CA LEU A 158 -7.17 -5.15 -13.84
C LEU A 158 -8.24 -5.26 -14.92
N THR A 159 -8.24 -4.34 -15.88
CA THR A 159 -9.16 -4.32 -17.03
C THR A 159 -8.38 -4.66 -18.27
N PRO A 160 -8.67 -5.77 -18.99
CA PRO A 160 -7.94 -6.16 -20.19
C PRO A 160 -7.87 -5.04 -21.22
N GLY A 161 -6.67 -4.74 -21.73
CA GLY A 161 -6.41 -3.70 -22.72
C GLY A 161 -6.30 -2.28 -22.13
N TYR A 162 -6.38 -2.11 -20.82
CA TYR A 162 -6.25 -0.80 -20.18
C TYR A 162 -4.87 -0.19 -20.41
N LEU A 163 -3.83 -1.03 -20.47
CA LEU A 163 -2.44 -0.64 -20.70
C LEU A 163 -2.00 -0.75 -22.17
N ASP A 164 -2.91 -1.05 -23.11
CA ASP A 164 -2.54 -1.19 -24.52
C ASP A 164 -1.97 0.13 -25.07
N GLY A 165 -0.68 0.11 -25.44
CA GLY A 165 0.02 1.28 -25.97
C GLY A 165 0.37 2.35 -24.92
N ILE A 166 0.22 2.05 -23.65
CA ILE A 166 0.57 2.95 -22.54
C ILE A 166 2.01 2.67 -22.12
N GLU A 167 2.82 3.72 -22.14
CA GLU A 167 4.15 3.77 -21.57
C GLU A 167 4.24 5.01 -20.69
N GLY A 168 4.59 4.85 -19.42
CA GLY A 168 4.53 5.96 -18.48
C GLY A 168 5.37 5.74 -17.23
N THR A 169 5.69 6.84 -16.55
CA THR A 169 6.49 6.87 -15.33
C THR A 169 5.59 7.01 -14.11
N TYR A 170 5.69 6.06 -13.20
CA TYR A 170 5.00 6.09 -11.91
C TYR A 170 5.78 6.93 -10.90
N HIS A 171 5.03 7.72 -10.17
CA HIS A 171 5.51 8.44 -9.00
C HIS A 171 4.72 7.98 -7.78
N THR A 172 5.43 7.58 -6.73
CA THR A 172 4.77 7.29 -5.44
C THR A 172 3.98 8.51 -4.99
N PRO A 173 2.68 8.38 -4.70
CA PRO A 173 1.87 9.53 -4.31
C PRO A 173 2.43 10.24 -3.07
N ARG A 174 2.44 11.57 -3.10
CA ARG A 174 3.06 12.42 -2.07
C ARG A 174 2.59 12.11 -0.64
N GLY A 175 1.34 11.70 -0.48
CA GLY A 175 0.79 11.34 0.83
C GLY A 175 1.54 10.23 1.57
N TYR A 176 2.32 9.41 0.87
CA TYR A 176 3.17 8.38 1.50
C TYR A 176 4.42 8.95 2.19
N PHE A 177 4.82 10.18 1.87
CA PHE A 177 5.99 10.84 2.45
C PHE A 177 5.64 11.78 3.59
N VAL A 178 4.39 11.80 4.05
CA VAL A 178 3.88 12.73 5.07
C VAL A 178 4.65 12.71 6.39
N ALA A 179 5.18 11.55 6.78
CA ALA A 179 5.99 11.43 8.00
C ALA A 179 7.38 12.07 7.85
N ASP A 180 7.95 12.01 6.66
CA ASP A 180 9.25 12.62 6.36
C ASP A 180 9.10 14.14 6.10
N GLU A 181 7.96 14.57 5.57
CA GLU A 181 7.63 15.99 5.36
C GLU A 181 7.24 16.71 6.67
N HIS A 182 6.66 15.99 7.65
CA HIS A 182 6.17 16.51 8.93
C HIS A 182 6.65 15.65 10.10
N PRO A 183 7.98 15.59 10.36
CA PRO A 183 8.56 14.69 11.36
C PRO A 183 8.10 15.00 12.79
N ASP A 184 7.93 16.27 13.14
CA ASP A 184 7.48 16.68 14.49
C ASP A 184 6.03 16.21 14.76
N ASP A 185 5.16 16.33 13.76
CA ASP A 185 3.77 15.87 13.85
C ASP A 185 3.70 14.35 13.93
N PHE A 186 4.55 13.66 13.16
CA PHE A 186 4.68 12.23 13.24
C PHE A 186 5.16 11.77 14.62
N GLU A 187 6.19 12.38 15.19
CA GLU A 187 6.70 12.04 16.52
C GLU A 187 5.64 12.26 17.62
N ALA A 188 4.93 13.38 17.56
CA ALA A 188 3.83 13.67 18.47
C ALA A 188 2.70 12.64 18.36
N TYR A 189 2.38 12.21 17.14
CA TYR A 189 1.37 11.19 16.90
C TYR A 189 1.84 9.79 17.37
N ASP A 190 3.07 9.36 17.04
CA ASP A 190 3.63 8.05 17.46
C ASP A 190 3.72 7.95 18.98
N ALA A 191 3.99 9.06 19.68
CA ALA A 191 4.01 9.12 21.15
C ALA A 191 2.63 8.84 21.81
N THR A 192 1.53 8.87 21.06
CA THR A 192 0.20 8.48 21.55
C THR A 192 0.01 6.96 21.64
N PHE A 193 0.94 6.18 21.13
CA PHE A 193 0.96 4.71 21.19
C PHE A 193 1.89 4.21 22.30
N PRO A 194 1.72 2.97 22.75
CA PRO A 194 2.66 2.38 23.69
C PRO A 194 4.11 2.43 23.19
N GLU A 195 5.02 2.80 24.08
CA GLU A 195 6.44 2.84 23.77
C GLU A 195 6.96 1.46 23.32
N ARG A 196 7.80 1.46 22.28
CA ARG A 196 8.45 0.26 21.73
C ARG A 196 9.89 0.58 21.35
N VAL A 197 10.77 -0.40 21.48
CA VAL A 197 12.18 -0.26 21.11
C VAL A 197 12.33 -0.22 19.59
N LYS A 198 12.88 0.88 19.07
CA LYS A 198 13.31 1.00 17.68
C LYS A 198 14.65 0.26 17.52
N ALA A 199 14.76 -0.58 16.52
CA ALA A 199 15.97 -1.38 16.26
C ALA A 199 16.40 -1.28 14.82
N VAL A 200 17.71 -1.14 14.61
CA VAL A 200 18.34 -1.29 13.28
C VAL A 200 18.53 -2.77 13.03
N LEU A 201 17.96 -3.28 11.96
CA LEU A 201 18.01 -4.69 11.56
C LEU A 201 18.51 -4.84 10.14
N ASP A 202 19.16 -5.95 9.84
CA ASP A 202 19.60 -6.27 8.47
C ASP A 202 18.40 -6.32 7.51
N GLY A 203 18.55 -5.72 6.33
CA GLY A 203 17.53 -5.69 5.28
C GLY A 203 16.52 -4.54 5.38
N GLN A 204 16.68 -3.62 6.31
CA GLN A 204 15.93 -2.35 6.32
C GLN A 204 16.39 -1.42 5.17
N LEU A 205 15.51 -0.51 4.75
CA LEU A 205 15.66 0.30 3.52
C LEU A 205 15.98 1.78 3.82
N PHE A 206 16.79 2.09 4.83
CA PHE A 206 17.14 3.49 5.17
C PHE A 206 18.63 3.76 5.03
#